data_7d62e503e5064b46374543146bca2ee7
#
_entry.id   7d62e503e5064b46374543146bca2ee7
#
_cell.length_a   1.000
_cell.length_b   1.000
_cell.length_c   1.000
_cell.angle_alpha   90.00
_cell.angle_beta   90.00
_cell.angle_gamma   90.00
#
_symmetry.space_group_name_H-M   'P 1'
#
loop_
_entity.id
_entity.type
_entity.pdbx_description
1 polymer ?
#
loop_
_entity_poly.entity_id
_entity_poly.type
_entity_poly.pdbx_seq_one_letter_code
_entity_poly.pdbx_strand_id
1 'polypeptide(L)'
;MKKIVALILALVCVFALCACSGGDEKKTLVMATNATFPPYEYYEGKDMVGIDVEIAQAIADKLGMELEIQDMAFDAVISSVASGKADMGMAGLSVTPDREKQVKFSDSYCSGIQVIIVPEDSDITSADDILAKIEAGEDIQIGCQVGTTGYTYSSDTVENGGFGEDHVQAFPAGADAIAALLSDKIDCVIIDNEPAKAFVERNDGLVILDSKYVSEDYAIAFAKDSEIADDVNKALQELIADGTVAKIIAKYINAD
;
A
#
# COMPACT_ATOMS: atom_id res chain seq x y z
N MET A 1 -2.45 -50.29 -50.21
CA MET A 1 -3.36 -49.84 -49.18
C MET A 1 -2.81 -50.07 -47.75
N LYS A 2 -2.38 -51.27 -47.38
CA LYS A 2 -1.86 -51.54 -45.99
C LYS A 2 -0.61 -50.77 -45.63
N LYS A 3 0.29 -50.42 -46.56
CA LYS A 3 1.52 -49.63 -46.28
C LYS A 3 1.26 -48.12 -46.12
N ILE A 4 0.21 -47.59 -46.72
CA ILE A 4 -0.19 -46.21 -46.64
C ILE A 4 -0.91 -45.95 -45.30
N VAL A 5 -1.70 -46.90 -44.81
CA VAL A 5 -2.37 -46.82 -43.51
C VAL A 5 -1.36 -46.86 -42.36
N ALA A 6 -0.29 -47.68 -42.49
CA ALA A 6 0.78 -47.71 -41.47
C ALA A 6 1.58 -46.40 -41.40
N LEU A 7 1.78 -45.70 -42.54
CA LEU A 7 2.49 -44.42 -42.58
C LEU A 7 1.65 -43.28 -41.94
N ILE A 8 0.33 -43.30 -42.16
CA ILE A 8 -0.59 -42.31 -41.55
C ILE A 8 -0.71 -42.53 -40.04
N LEU A 9 -0.75 -43.77 -39.54
CA LEU A 9 -0.75 -44.07 -38.12
C LEU A 9 0.56 -43.63 -37.44
N ALA A 10 1.72 -43.80 -38.08
CA ALA A 10 3.01 -43.36 -37.56
C ALA A 10 3.11 -41.82 -37.48
N LEU A 11 2.52 -41.12 -38.48
CA LEU A 11 2.51 -39.65 -38.48
C LEU A 11 1.59 -39.07 -37.36
N VAL A 12 0.46 -39.71 -37.08
CA VAL A 12 -0.45 -39.30 -35.99
C VAL A 12 0.19 -39.53 -34.61
N CYS A 13 0.96 -40.60 -34.42
CA CYS A 13 1.69 -40.84 -33.18
C CYS A 13 2.83 -39.84 -32.93
N VAL A 14 3.49 -39.31 -33.99
CA VAL A 14 4.53 -38.27 -33.83
C VAL A 14 3.94 -36.93 -33.48
N PHE A 15 2.74 -36.57 -33.96
CA PHE A 15 2.03 -35.36 -33.56
C PHE A 15 1.46 -35.43 -32.12
N ALA A 16 1.14 -36.61 -31.62
CA ALA A 16 0.66 -36.79 -30.23
C ALA A 16 1.78 -36.67 -29.18
N LEU A 17 3.06 -36.85 -29.57
CA LEU A 17 4.21 -36.72 -28.69
C LEU A 17 4.76 -35.28 -28.59
N CYS A 18 4.37 -34.38 -29.49
CA CYS A 18 4.73 -32.96 -29.42
C CYS A 18 3.74 -32.11 -28.61
N ALA A 19 2.61 -32.69 -28.14
CA ALA A 19 1.62 -31.97 -27.35
C ALA A 19 1.85 -32.03 -25.83
N CYS A 20 2.95 -32.63 -25.35
CA CYS A 20 3.34 -32.69 -23.93
C CYS A 20 4.62 -31.92 -23.62
N SER A 21 4.89 -30.83 -24.34
CA SER A 21 5.79 -29.77 -23.86
C SER A 21 4.92 -28.65 -23.27
N GLY A 22 4.14 -29.01 -22.26
CA GLY A 22 3.59 -28.06 -21.32
C GLY A 22 4.79 -27.58 -20.48
N GLY A 23 5.44 -26.50 -20.87
CA GLY A 23 6.13 -25.68 -19.89
C GLY A 23 5.08 -25.34 -18.84
N ASP A 24 5.35 -25.61 -17.59
CA ASP A 24 4.56 -25.09 -16.47
C ASP A 24 4.56 -23.56 -16.62
N GLU A 25 3.51 -23.01 -17.26
CA GLU A 25 3.27 -21.56 -17.17
C GLU A 25 3.06 -21.29 -15.69
N LYS A 26 4.03 -20.60 -15.09
CA LYS A 26 3.89 -20.15 -13.72
C LYS A 26 2.62 -19.32 -13.63
N LYS A 27 1.80 -19.62 -12.64
CA LYS A 27 0.64 -18.77 -12.35
C LYS A 27 1.13 -17.39 -11.95
N THR A 28 0.42 -16.36 -12.37
CA THR A 28 0.72 -14.97 -12.00
C THR A 28 -0.03 -14.61 -10.72
N LEU A 29 0.64 -13.91 -9.82
CA LEU A 29 0.06 -13.27 -8.64
C LEU A 29 0.00 -11.77 -8.92
N VAL A 30 -1.20 -11.23 -9.06
CA VAL A 30 -1.42 -9.82 -9.39
C VAL A 30 -1.59 -9.00 -8.11
N MET A 31 -0.68 -8.05 -7.90
CA MET A 31 -0.69 -7.09 -6.77
C MET A 31 -1.15 -5.72 -7.24
N ALA A 32 -2.20 -5.17 -6.64
CA ALA A 32 -2.57 -3.77 -6.76
C ALA A 32 -1.84 -2.93 -5.70
N THR A 33 -1.28 -1.79 -6.11
CA THR A 33 -0.54 -0.89 -5.23
C THR A 33 -0.67 0.58 -5.69
N ASN A 34 -0.12 1.51 -4.88
CA ASN A 34 0.06 2.92 -5.26
C ASN A 34 1.51 3.34 -5.02
N ALA A 35 2.34 3.29 -6.06
CA ALA A 35 3.80 3.45 -5.98
C ALA A 35 4.25 4.91 -5.75
N THR A 36 3.65 5.58 -4.76
CA THR A 36 3.96 6.95 -4.33
C THR A 36 4.26 7.06 -2.84
N PHE A 37 4.51 5.93 -2.15
CA PHE A 37 4.55 5.83 -0.69
C PHE A 37 5.87 5.22 -0.17
N PRO A 38 7.02 5.92 -0.32
CA PRO A 38 8.28 5.45 0.20
C PRO A 38 8.26 5.35 1.74
N PRO A 39 8.84 4.33 2.35
CA PRO A 39 9.66 3.28 1.76
C PRO A 39 8.89 1.99 1.43
N TYR A 40 7.56 2.00 1.42
CA TYR A 40 6.73 0.80 1.23
C TYR A 40 6.62 0.41 -0.25
N GLU A 41 6.21 1.34 -1.12
CA GLU A 41 6.14 1.16 -2.57
C GLU A 41 6.38 2.49 -3.30
N TYR A 42 7.39 2.51 -4.12
CA TYR A 42 7.79 3.71 -4.87
C TYR A 42 8.67 3.36 -6.06
N TYR A 43 8.91 4.34 -6.94
CA TYR A 43 9.79 4.18 -8.07
C TYR A 43 11.21 4.65 -7.77
N GLU A 44 12.21 3.79 -8.04
CA GLU A 44 13.61 4.16 -8.24
C GLU A 44 13.94 4.08 -9.74
N GLY A 45 13.97 5.22 -10.40
CA GLY A 45 14.12 5.29 -11.85
C GLY A 45 12.92 4.69 -12.57
N LYS A 46 13.04 3.45 -13.07
CA LYS A 46 11.95 2.72 -13.74
C LYS A 46 11.47 1.52 -12.95
N ASP A 47 12.18 1.17 -11.91
CA ASP A 47 11.91 -0.02 -11.13
C ASP A 47 11.03 0.35 -9.93
N MET A 48 10.01 -0.45 -9.68
CA MET A 48 9.19 -0.33 -8.49
C MET A 48 9.87 -1.11 -7.36
N VAL A 49 10.09 -0.45 -6.24
CA VAL A 49 10.83 -0.98 -5.08
C VAL A 49 10.11 -0.64 -3.78
N GLY A 50 10.53 -1.26 -2.68
CA GLY A 50 10.01 -0.97 -1.35
C GLY A 50 9.66 -2.22 -0.57
N ILE A 51 9.23 -2.02 0.67
CA ILE A 51 8.91 -3.08 1.63
C ILE A 51 7.80 -3.98 1.08
N ASP A 52 6.70 -3.39 0.62
CA ASP A 52 5.54 -4.11 0.11
C ASP A 52 5.88 -4.90 -1.15
N VAL A 53 6.67 -4.29 -2.04
CA VAL A 53 7.14 -4.92 -3.28
C VAL A 53 8.02 -6.14 -2.98
N GLU A 54 8.97 -6.01 -2.04
CA GLU A 54 9.87 -7.13 -1.70
C GLU A 54 9.16 -8.25 -0.93
N ILE A 55 8.21 -7.91 -0.05
CA ILE A 55 7.38 -8.92 0.65
C ILE A 55 6.51 -9.65 -0.37
N ALA A 56 5.85 -8.93 -1.30
CA ALA A 56 5.04 -9.53 -2.35
C ALA A 56 5.86 -10.47 -3.24
N GLN A 57 7.08 -10.06 -3.63
CA GLN A 57 7.99 -10.91 -4.42
C GLN A 57 8.38 -12.17 -3.64
N ALA A 58 8.73 -12.04 -2.35
CA ALA A 58 9.07 -13.20 -1.52
C ALA A 58 7.90 -14.19 -1.36
N ILE A 59 6.67 -13.68 -1.28
CA ILE A 59 5.45 -14.50 -1.25
C ILE A 59 5.27 -15.21 -2.60
N ALA A 60 5.37 -14.49 -3.72
CA ALA A 60 5.23 -15.07 -5.06
C ALA A 60 6.26 -16.16 -5.31
N ASP A 61 7.53 -15.92 -4.95
CA ASP A 61 8.62 -16.90 -5.07
C ASP A 61 8.33 -18.16 -4.24
N LYS A 62 7.82 -18.01 -3.03
CA LYS A 62 7.48 -19.11 -2.12
C LYS A 62 6.30 -19.94 -2.66
N LEU A 63 5.37 -19.32 -3.35
CA LEU A 63 4.23 -19.97 -4.02
C LEU A 63 4.58 -20.50 -5.41
N GLY A 64 5.78 -20.23 -5.94
CA GLY A 64 6.20 -20.61 -7.28
C GLY A 64 5.45 -19.86 -8.39
N MET A 65 4.98 -18.63 -8.08
CA MET A 65 4.22 -17.76 -8.99
C MET A 65 5.13 -16.64 -9.55
N GLU A 66 4.67 -15.98 -10.61
CA GLU A 66 5.25 -14.72 -11.09
C GLU A 66 4.48 -13.56 -10.49
N LEU A 67 5.18 -12.54 -9.97
CA LEU A 67 4.55 -11.33 -9.46
C LEU A 67 4.30 -10.34 -10.61
N GLU A 68 3.05 -9.88 -10.76
CA GLU A 68 2.68 -8.74 -11.59
C GLU A 68 2.21 -7.61 -10.67
N ILE A 69 2.81 -6.42 -10.80
CA ILE A 69 2.43 -5.26 -9.98
C ILE A 69 1.66 -4.26 -10.84
N GLN A 70 0.48 -3.89 -10.37
CA GLN A 70 -0.39 -2.90 -11.01
C GLN A 70 -0.43 -1.63 -10.15
N ASP A 71 0.24 -0.58 -10.63
CA ASP A 71 0.22 0.75 -10.03
C ASP A 71 -1.07 1.48 -10.39
N MET A 72 -1.74 2.06 -9.39
CA MET A 72 -2.99 2.79 -9.55
C MET A 72 -3.16 3.84 -8.45
N ALA A 73 -4.19 4.69 -8.55
CA ALA A 73 -4.56 5.60 -7.47
C ALA A 73 -4.91 4.81 -6.20
N PHE A 74 -4.50 5.32 -5.02
CA PHE A 74 -4.64 4.61 -3.74
C PHE A 74 -6.08 4.22 -3.44
N ASP A 75 -7.04 5.12 -3.68
CA ASP A 75 -8.47 4.90 -3.47
C ASP A 75 -9.07 3.82 -4.40
N ALA A 76 -8.37 3.46 -5.48
CA ALA A 76 -8.76 2.39 -6.38
C ALA A 76 -8.27 0.99 -5.95
N VAL A 77 -7.28 0.88 -5.06
CA VAL A 77 -6.65 -0.39 -4.68
C VAL A 77 -7.68 -1.36 -4.08
N ILE A 78 -8.42 -0.94 -3.05
CA ILE A 78 -9.43 -1.78 -2.39
C ILE A 78 -10.51 -2.25 -3.39
N SER A 79 -10.98 -1.36 -4.27
CA SER A 79 -12.00 -1.71 -5.26
C SER A 79 -11.47 -2.66 -6.35
N SER A 80 -10.20 -2.54 -6.74
CA SER A 80 -9.54 -3.45 -7.67
C SER A 80 -9.48 -4.88 -7.10
N VAL A 81 -9.08 -5.01 -5.84
CA VAL A 81 -9.02 -6.28 -5.12
C VAL A 81 -10.42 -6.86 -4.90
N ALA A 82 -11.37 -6.07 -4.39
CA ALA A 82 -12.74 -6.50 -4.11
C ALA A 82 -13.47 -7.01 -5.37
N SER A 83 -13.12 -6.48 -6.56
CA SER A 83 -13.69 -6.91 -7.84
C SER A 83 -12.95 -8.07 -8.50
N GLY A 84 -11.85 -8.57 -7.90
CA GLY A 84 -11.03 -9.65 -8.46
C GLY A 84 -10.18 -9.24 -9.66
N LYS A 85 -9.94 -7.95 -9.89
CA LYS A 85 -9.01 -7.45 -10.92
C LYS A 85 -7.55 -7.63 -10.51
N ALA A 86 -7.28 -7.59 -9.21
CA ALA A 86 -6.02 -7.98 -8.60
C ALA A 86 -6.28 -9.09 -7.58
N ASP A 87 -5.31 -9.99 -7.41
CA ASP A 87 -5.41 -11.10 -6.45
C ASP A 87 -5.21 -10.61 -5.02
N MET A 88 -4.36 -9.58 -4.86
CA MET A 88 -4.07 -8.97 -3.56
C MET A 88 -3.80 -7.46 -3.70
N GLY A 89 -3.95 -6.73 -2.59
CA GLY A 89 -3.59 -5.32 -2.46
C GLY A 89 -2.55 -5.13 -1.36
N MET A 90 -1.44 -4.46 -1.70
CA MET A 90 -0.42 -4.01 -0.76
C MET A 90 -0.04 -2.57 -1.10
N ALA A 91 -0.23 -1.66 -0.17
CA ALA A 91 -0.01 -0.23 -0.33
C ALA A 91 0.04 0.47 1.03
N GLY A 92 0.78 -0.10 2.01
CA GLY A 92 0.68 0.35 3.40
C GLY A 92 -0.77 0.32 3.90
N LEU A 93 -1.52 -0.72 3.54
CA LEU A 93 -2.97 -0.77 3.77
C LEU A 93 -3.30 -1.08 5.22
N SER A 94 -3.78 -0.07 5.96
CA SER A 94 -4.29 -0.23 7.33
C SER A 94 -5.56 -1.07 7.34
N VAL A 95 -5.66 -1.98 8.31
CA VAL A 95 -6.88 -2.74 8.59
C VAL A 95 -7.88 -1.81 9.27
N THR A 96 -9.03 -1.60 8.65
CA THR A 96 -10.11 -0.78 9.21
C THR A 96 -11.46 -1.48 9.08
N PRO A 97 -12.43 -1.23 9.98
CA PRO A 97 -13.76 -1.83 9.89
C PRO A 97 -14.49 -1.55 8.56
N ASP A 98 -14.23 -0.39 7.93
CA ASP A 98 -14.86 -0.04 6.67
C ASP A 98 -14.23 -0.76 5.48
N ARG A 99 -12.90 -0.96 5.49
CA ARG A 99 -12.21 -1.79 4.50
C ARG A 99 -12.56 -3.27 4.68
N GLU A 100 -12.67 -3.75 5.91
CA GLU A 100 -13.10 -5.12 6.23
C GLU A 100 -14.53 -5.44 5.73
N LYS A 101 -15.39 -4.47 5.51
CA LYS A 101 -16.70 -4.69 4.85
C LYS A 101 -16.56 -5.09 3.38
N GLN A 102 -15.49 -4.66 2.71
CA GLN A 102 -15.27 -4.82 1.27
C GLN A 102 -14.30 -5.96 0.94
N VAL A 103 -13.25 -6.13 1.74
CA VAL A 103 -12.16 -7.10 1.55
C VAL A 103 -11.94 -7.92 2.82
N LYS A 104 -11.13 -8.98 2.73
CA LYS A 104 -10.53 -9.66 3.89
C LYS A 104 -9.04 -9.36 3.94
N PHE A 105 -8.44 -9.41 5.11
CA PHE A 105 -7.03 -9.12 5.32
C PHE A 105 -6.23 -10.35 5.75
N SER A 106 -4.93 -10.35 5.47
CA SER A 106 -3.95 -11.26 6.04
C SER A 106 -3.68 -10.92 7.52
N ASP A 107 -2.78 -11.67 8.14
CA ASP A 107 -2.09 -11.20 9.33
C ASP A 107 -1.29 -9.93 9.02
N SER A 108 -1.05 -9.09 10.03
CA SER A 108 -0.25 -7.88 9.89
C SER A 108 1.23 -8.22 9.61
N TYR A 109 1.86 -7.46 8.69
CA TYR A 109 3.28 -7.58 8.39
C TYR A 109 4.09 -6.38 8.88
N CYS A 110 3.45 -5.24 9.12
CA CYS A 110 4.07 -4.01 9.60
C CYS A 110 3.04 -3.18 10.37
N SER A 111 3.50 -2.17 11.10
CA SER A 111 2.63 -1.17 11.72
C SER A 111 3.01 0.22 11.25
N GLY A 112 2.02 1.08 11.10
CA GLY A 112 2.15 2.49 10.76
C GLY A 112 1.72 3.39 11.91
N ILE A 113 2.15 4.65 11.85
CA ILE A 113 1.75 5.71 12.79
C ILE A 113 1.44 6.94 11.96
N GLN A 114 0.24 7.50 12.09
CA GLN A 114 -0.10 8.79 11.49
C GLN A 114 0.60 9.90 12.28
N VAL A 115 1.26 10.82 11.57
CA VAL A 115 1.96 11.99 12.13
C VAL A 115 1.54 13.26 11.40
N ILE A 116 1.92 14.41 11.96
CA ILE A 116 1.63 15.72 11.42
C ILE A 116 2.93 16.35 10.92
N ILE A 117 2.96 16.81 9.68
CA ILE A 117 4.04 17.61 9.10
C ILE A 117 3.58 19.07 9.06
N VAL A 118 4.44 19.98 9.50
CA VAL A 118 4.22 21.43 9.47
C VAL A 118 5.46 22.14 8.94
N PRO A 119 5.35 23.42 8.50
CA PRO A 119 6.53 24.27 8.30
C PRO A 119 7.33 24.44 9.61
N GLU A 120 8.66 24.60 9.52
CA GLU A 120 9.54 24.77 10.70
C GLU A 120 9.19 25.99 11.56
N ASP A 121 8.60 27.03 10.98
CA ASP A 121 8.17 28.26 11.64
C ASP A 121 6.68 28.25 12.04
N SER A 122 6.00 27.11 11.89
CA SER A 122 4.59 26.94 12.26
C SER A 122 4.40 27.10 13.77
N ASP A 123 3.31 27.73 14.19
CA ASP A 123 2.85 27.78 15.57
C ASP A 123 1.98 26.57 15.98
N ILE A 124 1.70 25.65 15.02
CA ILE A 124 1.06 24.35 15.29
C ILE A 124 2.13 23.39 15.80
N THR A 125 1.98 22.92 17.04
CA THR A 125 2.92 21.98 17.69
C THR A 125 2.29 20.65 18.06
N SER A 126 0.96 20.51 17.92
CA SER A 126 0.20 19.31 18.25
C SER A 126 -1.15 19.28 17.51
N ALA A 127 -1.83 18.14 17.55
CA ALA A 127 -3.22 18.02 17.10
C ALA A 127 -4.18 18.90 17.92
N ASP A 128 -3.89 19.09 19.21
CA ASP A 128 -4.70 19.94 20.09
C ASP A 128 -4.61 21.42 19.67
N ASP A 129 -3.47 21.88 19.15
CA ASP A 129 -3.33 23.24 18.62
C ASP A 129 -4.20 23.44 17.37
N ILE A 130 -4.26 22.43 16.49
CA ILE A 130 -5.14 22.46 15.32
C ILE A 130 -6.60 22.63 15.76
N LEU A 131 -7.06 21.82 16.71
CA LEU A 131 -8.42 21.91 17.26
C LEU A 131 -8.68 23.27 17.90
N ALA A 132 -7.75 23.77 18.71
CA ALA A 132 -7.90 25.06 19.38
C ALA A 132 -8.00 26.23 18.38
N LYS A 133 -7.24 26.21 17.30
CA LYS A 133 -7.31 27.20 16.23
C LYS A 133 -8.64 27.14 15.47
N ILE A 134 -9.13 25.94 15.13
CA ILE A 134 -10.43 25.71 14.51
C ILE A 134 -11.56 26.25 15.41
N GLU A 135 -11.52 25.93 16.71
CA GLU A 135 -12.51 26.43 17.69
C GLU A 135 -12.44 27.97 17.86
N ALA A 136 -11.28 28.58 17.67
CA ALA A 136 -11.10 30.02 17.63
C ALA A 136 -11.63 30.67 16.33
N GLY A 137 -12.04 29.88 15.35
CA GLY A 137 -12.56 30.33 14.05
C GLY A 137 -11.48 30.64 13.03
N GLU A 138 -10.25 30.11 13.20
CA GLU A 138 -9.21 30.18 12.20
C GLU A 138 -9.50 29.20 11.05
N ASP A 139 -9.18 29.59 9.82
CA ASP A 139 -9.36 28.76 8.60
C ASP A 139 -8.15 27.84 8.42
N ILE A 140 -8.04 26.82 9.27
CA ILE A 140 -6.97 25.82 9.20
C ILE A 140 -7.30 24.78 8.12
N GLN A 141 -6.32 24.50 7.25
CA GLN A 141 -6.44 23.52 6.17
C GLN A 141 -5.41 22.39 6.33
N ILE A 142 -5.90 21.16 6.39
CA ILE A 142 -5.12 19.94 6.60
C ILE A 142 -5.06 19.17 5.29
N GLY A 143 -3.86 18.87 4.78
CA GLY A 143 -3.69 18.05 3.58
C GLY A 143 -3.59 16.56 3.91
N CYS A 144 -4.37 15.73 3.21
CA CYS A 144 -4.29 14.27 3.30
C CYS A 144 -4.40 13.66 1.90
N GLN A 145 -3.83 12.47 1.70
CA GLN A 145 -4.10 11.73 0.47
C GLN A 145 -5.49 11.12 0.51
N VAL A 146 -6.23 11.20 -0.60
CA VAL A 146 -7.58 10.66 -0.73
C VAL A 146 -7.62 9.16 -0.46
N GLY A 147 -8.63 8.70 0.30
CA GLY A 147 -8.86 7.29 0.60
C GLY A 147 -7.95 6.69 1.68
N THR A 148 -7.00 7.46 2.23
CA THR A 148 -6.15 7.02 3.35
C THR A 148 -6.90 7.12 4.69
N THR A 149 -6.35 6.45 5.69
CA THR A 149 -6.82 6.57 7.08
C THR A 149 -6.54 7.96 7.64
N GLY A 150 -5.42 8.58 7.26
CA GLY A 150 -5.13 9.98 7.58
C GLY A 150 -6.25 10.92 7.14
N TYR A 151 -6.76 10.74 5.90
CA TYR A 151 -7.93 11.50 5.42
C TYR A 151 -9.19 11.18 6.24
N THR A 152 -9.49 9.88 6.42
CA THR A 152 -10.73 9.44 7.08
C THR A 152 -10.81 9.93 8.53
N TYR A 153 -9.72 9.80 9.30
CA TYR A 153 -9.70 10.24 10.69
C TYR A 153 -9.71 11.76 10.81
N SER A 154 -8.96 12.45 9.95
CA SER A 154 -8.91 13.92 10.00
C SER A 154 -10.24 14.56 9.61
N SER A 155 -10.95 14.00 8.63
CA SER A 155 -12.23 14.54 8.15
C SER A 155 -13.44 14.17 9.02
N ASP A 156 -13.29 13.26 9.98
CA ASP A 156 -14.36 12.91 10.92
C ASP A 156 -14.68 14.10 11.84
N THR A 157 -15.82 14.03 12.52
CA THR A 157 -16.25 15.09 13.44
C THR A 157 -15.29 15.23 14.63
N VAL A 158 -15.26 16.43 15.22
CA VAL A 158 -14.47 16.70 16.42
C VAL A 158 -14.86 15.76 17.58
N GLU A 159 -16.15 15.41 17.70
CA GLU A 159 -16.65 14.49 18.72
C GLU A 159 -16.05 13.07 18.56
N ASN A 160 -15.69 12.69 17.34
CA ASN A 160 -15.05 11.41 17.03
C ASN A 160 -13.52 11.49 16.99
N GLY A 161 -12.92 12.66 17.29
CA GLY A 161 -11.48 12.89 17.32
C GLY A 161 -10.89 13.40 16.01
N GLY A 162 -11.73 13.75 15.02
CA GLY A 162 -11.32 14.42 13.77
C GLY A 162 -11.30 15.93 13.89
N PHE A 163 -11.10 16.60 12.76
CA PHE A 163 -11.03 18.06 12.65
C PHE A 163 -12.25 18.65 11.90
N GLY A 164 -13.05 17.80 11.28
CA GLY A 164 -14.18 18.16 10.41
C GLY A 164 -13.81 18.22 8.93
N GLU A 165 -14.73 17.80 8.05
CA GLU A 165 -14.50 17.70 6.61
C GLU A 165 -14.12 19.04 5.96
N ASP A 166 -14.68 20.16 6.44
CA ASP A 166 -14.42 21.50 5.92
C ASP A 166 -12.95 21.94 6.11
N HIS A 167 -12.23 21.32 7.03
CA HIS A 167 -10.82 21.59 7.35
C HIS A 167 -9.84 20.64 6.66
N VAL A 168 -10.33 19.66 5.86
CA VAL A 168 -9.46 18.63 5.27
C VAL A 168 -9.51 18.67 3.76
N GLN A 169 -8.35 18.90 3.14
CA GLN A 169 -8.18 18.91 1.70
C GLN A 169 -7.60 17.58 1.22
N ALA A 170 -8.33 16.90 0.32
CA ALA A 170 -7.91 15.63 -0.27
C ALA A 170 -6.99 15.87 -1.47
N PHE A 171 -5.85 15.15 -1.52
CA PHE A 171 -4.88 15.19 -2.61
C PHE A 171 -4.75 13.80 -3.26
N PRO A 172 -4.39 13.72 -4.56
CA PRO A 172 -4.19 12.44 -5.25
C PRO A 172 -3.03 11.61 -4.66
N ALA A 173 -1.97 12.29 -4.18
CA ALA A 173 -0.80 11.67 -3.56
C ALA A 173 -0.27 12.53 -2.39
N GLY A 174 0.48 11.89 -1.47
CA GLY A 174 1.12 12.61 -0.36
C GLY A 174 2.07 13.72 -0.83
N ALA A 175 2.80 13.49 -1.94
CA ALA A 175 3.67 14.49 -2.54
C ALA A 175 2.93 15.77 -2.98
N ASP A 176 1.67 15.65 -3.45
CA ASP A 176 0.85 16.80 -3.84
C ASP A 176 0.43 17.62 -2.60
N ALA A 177 0.13 16.95 -1.48
CA ALA A 177 -0.14 17.61 -0.21
C ALA A 177 1.11 18.35 0.31
N ILE A 178 2.29 17.74 0.24
CA ILE A 178 3.57 18.38 0.59
C ILE A 178 3.84 19.61 -0.29
N ALA A 179 3.60 19.52 -1.60
CA ALA A 179 3.75 20.67 -2.49
C ALA A 179 2.77 21.81 -2.18
N ALA A 180 1.56 21.47 -1.72
CA ALA A 180 0.58 22.46 -1.26
C ALA A 180 1.03 23.12 0.06
N LEU A 181 1.58 22.35 1.01
CA LEU A 181 2.15 22.86 2.27
C LEU A 181 3.30 23.83 2.02
N LEU A 182 4.26 23.44 1.17
CA LEU A 182 5.42 24.29 0.78
C LEU A 182 5.01 25.57 0.01
N SER A 183 3.77 25.62 -0.48
CA SER A 183 3.22 26.77 -1.21
C SER A 183 2.23 27.59 -0.37
N ASP A 184 2.18 27.39 0.94
CA ASP A 184 1.28 28.07 1.89
C ASP A 184 -0.21 27.96 1.53
N LYS A 185 -0.61 26.84 0.91
CA LYS A 185 -2.02 26.58 0.54
C LYS A 185 -2.77 25.78 1.61
N ILE A 186 -2.04 25.10 2.46
CA ILE A 186 -2.52 24.36 3.62
C ILE A 186 -1.55 24.58 4.78
N ASP A 187 -1.98 24.31 6.01
CA ASP A 187 -1.24 24.59 7.22
C ASP A 187 -0.44 23.39 7.73
N CYS A 188 -0.91 22.18 7.44
CA CYS A 188 -0.22 20.94 7.81
C CYS A 188 -0.61 19.78 6.89
N VAL A 189 0.16 18.67 6.97
CA VAL A 189 -0.15 17.40 6.29
C VAL A 189 -0.21 16.29 7.32
N ILE A 190 -1.23 15.43 7.25
CA ILE A 190 -1.33 14.20 8.05
C ILE A 190 -1.06 13.00 7.15
N ILE A 191 -0.06 12.22 7.51
CA ILE A 191 0.44 11.08 6.73
C ILE A 191 1.18 10.12 7.67
N ASP A 192 1.46 8.90 7.19
CA ASP A 192 2.28 7.91 7.92
C ASP A 192 3.71 8.38 8.16
N ASN A 193 4.28 7.98 9.31
CA ASN A 193 5.57 8.44 9.80
C ASN A 193 6.74 8.16 8.84
N GLU A 194 6.81 6.96 8.24
CA GLU A 194 7.94 6.65 7.37
C GLU A 194 7.91 7.43 6.05
N PRO A 195 6.76 7.54 5.33
CA PRO A 195 6.64 8.50 4.24
C PRO A 195 6.88 9.95 4.66
N ALA A 196 6.42 10.37 5.86
CA ALA A 196 6.68 11.71 6.37
C ALA A 196 8.19 11.99 6.49
N LYS A 197 8.97 11.06 7.06
CA LYS A 197 10.44 11.15 7.13
C LYS A 197 11.05 11.30 5.73
N ALA A 198 10.61 10.47 4.77
CA ALA A 198 11.11 10.52 3.40
C ALA A 198 10.78 11.84 2.69
N PHE A 199 9.64 12.47 2.99
CA PHE A 199 9.28 13.79 2.45
C PHE A 199 10.05 14.92 3.12
N VAL A 200 10.18 14.92 4.45
CA VAL A 200 10.91 15.96 5.20
C VAL A 200 12.41 15.92 4.85
N GLU A 201 13.01 14.73 4.68
CA GLU A 201 14.41 14.60 4.26
C GLU A 201 14.70 15.23 2.88
N ARG A 202 13.70 15.28 2.01
CA ARG A 202 13.84 15.80 0.63
C ARG A 202 13.38 17.24 0.46
N ASN A 203 12.77 17.82 1.48
CA ASN A 203 12.19 19.16 1.43
C ASN A 203 12.59 19.96 2.68
N ASP A 204 13.50 20.92 2.50
CA ASP A 204 13.90 21.82 3.56
C ASP A 204 12.70 22.65 4.07
N GLY A 205 12.75 23.06 5.33
CA GLY A 205 11.73 23.94 5.95
C GLY A 205 10.49 23.22 6.46
N LEU A 206 10.49 21.88 6.51
CA LEU A 206 9.42 21.08 7.08
C LEU A 206 9.90 20.29 8.30
N VAL A 207 9.01 20.08 9.27
CA VAL A 207 9.25 19.24 10.45
C VAL A 207 8.08 18.30 10.70
N ILE A 208 8.38 17.12 11.27
CA ILE A 208 7.38 16.19 11.78
C ILE A 208 7.19 16.52 13.27
N LEU A 209 5.93 16.71 13.68
CA LEU A 209 5.63 16.93 15.10
C LEU A 209 5.85 15.64 15.92
N ASP A 210 6.40 15.79 17.12
CA ASP A 210 6.62 14.68 18.07
C ASP A 210 5.29 14.25 18.74
N SER A 211 4.26 14.04 17.92
CA SER A 211 2.95 13.59 18.37
C SER A 211 2.47 12.45 17.47
N LYS A 212 2.13 11.32 18.09
CA LYS A 212 1.49 10.20 17.40
C LYS A 212 -0.01 10.48 17.33
N TYR A 213 -0.53 10.61 16.11
CA TYR A 213 -1.96 10.85 15.93
C TYR A 213 -2.75 9.53 16.04
N VAL A 214 -2.39 8.50 15.24
CA VAL A 214 -3.02 7.17 15.25
C VAL A 214 -1.97 6.09 14.99
N SER A 215 -2.14 4.90 15.61
CA SER A 215 -1.32 3.72 15.34
C SER A 215 -2.15 2.67 14.61
N GLU A 216 -1.60 2.06 13.56
CA GLU A 216 -2.31 1.19 12.63
C GLU A 216 -1.48 -0.05 12.30
N ASP A 217 -2.16 -1.14 11.91
CA ASP A 217 -1.54 -2.36 11.42
C ASP A 217 -1.73 -2.47 9.89
N TYR A 218 -0.63 -2.72 9.16
CA TYR A 218 -0.67 -2.97 7.72
C TYR A 218 -0.79 -4.44 7.42
N ALA A 219 -1.71 -4.77 6.50
CA ALA A 219 -1.97 -6.13 6.07
C ALA A 219 -2.29 -6.20 4.58
N ILE A 220 -2.19 -7.41 4.02
CA ILE A 220 -2.51 -7.67 2.61
C ILE A 220 -4.03 -7.80 2.46
N ALA A 221 -4.62 -7.03 1.56
CA ALA A 221 -6.03 -7.10 1.24
C ALA A 221 -6.33 -8.15 0.16
N PHE A 222 -7.46 -8.87 0.30
CA PHE A 222 -7.96 -9.86 -0.65
C PHE A 222 -9.46 -9.70 -0.89
N ALA A 223 -9.96 -10.13 -2.04
CA ALA A 223 -11.39 -10.29 -2.23
C ALA A 223 -11.98 -11.22 -1.15
N LYS A 224 -13.24 -10.98 -0.75
CA LYS A 224 -13.91 -11.80 0.29
C LYS A 224 -13.91 -13.30 -0.01
N ASP A 225 -14.07 -13.64 -1.27
CA ASP A 225 -14.13 -15.00 -1.82
C ASP A 225 -12.81 -15.47 -2.47
N SER A 226 -11.72 -14.76 -2.22
CA SER A 226 -10.39 -15.10 -2.76
C SER A 226 -9.99 -16.51 -2.35
N GLU A 227 -9.68 -17.36 -3.34
CA GLU A 227 -9.19 -18.74 -3.14
C GLU A 227 -7.70 -18.79 -2.77
N ILE A 228 -6.92 -17.72 -3.10
CA ILE A 228 -5.47 -17.69 -2.86
C ILE A 228 -5.10 -17.05 -1.50
N ALA A 229 -6.02 -16.36 -0.85
CA ALA A 229 -5.72 -15.59 0.37
C ALA A 229 -5.11 -16.45 1.48
N ASP A 230 -5.59 -17.67 1.69
CA ASP A 230 -5.07 -18.54 2.75
C ASP A 230 -3.65 -19.02 2.44
N ASP A 231 -3.34 -19.30 1.16
CA ASP A 231 -2.00 -19.69 0.73
C ASP A 231 -1.01 -18.52 0.85
N VAL A 232 -1.43 -17.30 0.45
CA VAL A 232 -0.63 -16.08 0.58
C VAL A 232 -0.40 -15.76 2.06
N ASN A 233 -1.43 -15.81 2.90
CA ASN A 233 -1.29 -15.55 4.35
C ASN A 233 -0.37 -16.56 5.02
N LYS A 234 -0.48 -17.83 4.65
CA LYS A 234 0.44 -18.88 5.14
C LYS A 234 1.88 -18.61 4.72
N ALA A 235 2.11 -18.23 3.45
CA ALA A 235 3.44 -17.86 2.97
C ALA A 235 3.99 -16.65 3.76
N LEU A 236 3.16 -15.63 4.00
CA LEU A 236 3.51 -14.47 4.83
C LEU A 236 3.90 -14.87 6.25
N GLN A 237 3.11 -15.70 6.93
CA GLN A 237 3.40 -16.21 8.28
C GLN A 237 4.75 -16.92 8.35
N GLU A 238 5.07 -17.75 7.34
CA GLU A 238 6.34 -18.44 7.26
C GLU A 238 7.51 -17.46 7.03
N LEU A 239 7.35 -16.40 6.20
CA LEU A 239 8.33 -15.35 5.98
C LEU A 239 8.53 -14.44 7.21
N ILE A 240 7.47 -14.24 8.00
CA ILE A 240 7.57 -13.56 9.31
C ILE A 240 8.36 -14.44 10.28
N ALA A 241 8.01 -15.72 10.38
CA ALA A 241 8.61 -16.66 11.33
C ALA A 241 10.11 -16.92 11.07
N ASP A 242 10.55 -16.94 9.80
CA ASP A 242 11.95 -17.14 9.43
C ASP A 242 12.79 -15.84 9.42
N GLY A 243 12.15 -14.70 9.71
CA GLY A 243 12.77 -13.38 9.81
C GLY A 243 13.02 -12.69 8.47
N THR A 244 12.49 -13.20 7.35
CA THR A 244 12.61 -12.57 6.02
C THR A 244 11.91 -11.21 5.99
N VAL A 245 10.66 -11.12 6.50
CA VAL A 245 9.93 -9.84 6.58
C VAL A 245 10.70 -8.82 7.42
N ALA A 246 11.22 -9.21 8.58
CA ALA A 246 12.01 -8.32 9.43
C ALA A 246 13.28 -7.80 8.73
N LYS A 247 13.95 -8.64 7.93
CA LYS A 247 15.13 -8.23 7.15
C LYS A 247 14.76 -7.27 6.02
N ILE A 248 13.63 -7.49 5.34
CA ILE A 248 13.13 -6.58 4.31
C ILE A 248 12.84 -5.22 4.94
N ILE A 249 12.08 -5.17 6.03
CA ILE A 249 11.77 -3.92 6.74
C ILE A 249 13.06 -3.20 7.16
N ALA A 250 14.00 -3.90 7.78
CA ALA A 250 15.27 -3.32 8.25
C ALA A 250 16.18 -2.80 7.11
N LYS A 251 15.96 -3.21 5.87
CA LYS A 251 16.67 -2.67 4.70
C LYS A 251 16.25 -1.23 4.40
N TYR A 252 15.00 -0.90 4.66
CA TYR A 252 14.38 0.38 4.31
C TYR A 252 14.18 1.31 5.51
N ILE A 253 13.87 0.73 6.67
CA ILE A 253 13.61 1.45 7.91
C ILE A 253 14.71 1.07 8.88
N ASN A 254 15.62 2.02 9.17
CA ASN A 254 16.62 1.84 10.22
C ASN A 254 15.91 1.83 11.57
N ALA A 255 16.16 0.81 12.39
CA ALA A 255 15.75 0.85 13.79
C ALA A 255 16.60 1.94 14.49
N ASP A 256 15.94 3.02 14.94
CA ASP A 256 16.53 4.05 15.81
C ASP A 256 16.83 3.49 17.21
#